data_4f7e9087168260747e83c1fdbbb32b12
#
_entry.id   4f7e9087168260747e83c1fdbbb32b12
#
_cell.length_a   1.000
_cell.length_b   1.000
_cell.length_c   1.000
_cell.angle_alpha   90.00
_cell.angle_beta   90.00
_cell.angle_gamma   90.00
#
_symmetry.space_group_name_H-M   'P 1'
#
loop_
_entity.id
_entity.type
_entity.pdbx_description
1 polymer ?
#
loop_
_entity_poly.entity_id
_entity_poly.type
_entity_poly.pdbx_seq_one_letter_code
_entity_poly.pdbx_strand_id
1 'polypeptide(L)'
;KNETSIISSKRELLEETGYKSIIKPKKLIEYYADPGRNVRRCICYYSKKIKKVQKPESQIQIFLKTKKQIISLIKQKKFNNASHIAAFYFYISKN
;
A
#
# COMPACT_ATOMS: atom_id res chain seq x y z
N LYS A 1 -13.30 -4.01 15.72
CA LYS A 1 -14.16 -4.74 14.95
C LYS A 1 -14.97 -3.93 13.93
N ASN A 2 -15.56 -2.85 14.21
CA ASN A 2 -16.21 -2.01 13.19
C ASN A 2 -15.28 -0.91 12.73
N GLU A 3 -14.09 -1.31 12.34
CA GLU A 3 -13.13 -0.35 11.83
C GLU A 3 -13.58 0.19 10.48
N THR A 4 -13.38 1.48 10.26
CA THR A 4 -13.47 2.01 8.91
C THR A 4 -12.26 1.54 8.13
N SER A 5 -12.34 1.60 6.81
CA SER A 5 -11.20 1.17 6.00
C SER A 5 -9.97 2.04 6.23
N ILE A 6 -10.15 3.33 6.55
CA ILE A 6 -9.00 4.18 6.88
C ILE A 6 -8.33 3.73 8.16
N ILE A 7 -9.12 3.46 9.20
CA ILE A 7 -8.54 3.01 10.48
C ILE A 7 -7.84 1.67 10.29
N SER A 8 -8.48 0.76 9.56
CA SER A 8 -7.88 -0.53 9.27
C SER A 8 -6.55 -0.39 8.52
N SER A 9 -6.50 0.48 7.51
CA SER A 9 -5.28 0.65 6.73
C SER A 9 -4.16 1.25 7.57
N LYS A 10 -4.48 2.17 8.48
CA LYS A 10 -3.46 2.72 9.39
C LYS A 10 -2.92 1.66 10.32
N ARG A 11 -3.81 0.83 10.85
CA ARG A 11 -3.40 -0.24 11.75
C ARG A 11 -2.52 -1.25 11.03
N GLU A 12 -2.91 -1.65 9.83
CA GLU A 12 -2.14 -2.63 9.06
C GLU A 12 -0.78 -2.07 8.65
N LEU A 13 -0.73 -0.80 8.27
CA LEU A 13 0.55 -0.18 7.96
C LEU A 13 1.49 -0.27 9.15
N LEU A 14 1.00 0.08 10.33
CA LEU A 14 1.82 0.04 11.53
C LEU A 14 2.26 -1.38 11.86
N GLU A 15 1.34 -2.33 11.82
CA GLU A 15 1.64 -3.72 12.19
C GLU A 15 2.63 -4.35 11.21
N GLU A 16 2.45 -4.11 9.93
CA GLU A 16 3.25 -4.78 8.91
C GLU A 16 4.59 -4.11 8.67
N THR A 17 4.67 -2.80 8.83
CA THR A 17 5.90 -2.07 8.50
C THR A 17 6.57 -1.40 9.67
N GLY A 18 5.84 -1.19 10.76
CA GLY A 18 6.34 -0.41 11.88
C GLY A 18 6.26 1.09 11.67
N TYR A 19 5.65 1.52 10.58
CA TYR A 19 5.48 2.94 10.29
C TYR A 19 4.09 3.41 10.64
N LYS A 20 4.02 4.61 11.21
CA LYS A 20 2.77 5.25 11.56
C LYS A 20 2.52 6.41 10.60
N SER A 21 1.29 6.52 10.13
CA SER A 21 0.90 7.67 9.32
C SER A 21 0.73 8.89 10.23
N ILE A 22 1.47 9.94 9.96
CA ILE A 22 1.43 11.17 10.77
C ILE A 22 0.18 11.98 10.44
N ILE A 23 -0.23 11.95 9.17
CA ILE A 23 -1.42 12.65 8.73
C ILE A 23 -2.44 11.62 8.28
N LYS A 24 -3.68 12.06 8.09
CA LYS A 24 -4.73 11.17 7.64
C LYS A 24 -4.41 10.63 6.26
N PRO A 25 -4.40 9.32 6.07
CA PRO A 25 -4.19 8.74 4.74
C PRO A 25 -5.30 9.17 3.79
N LYS A 26 -4.95 9.28 2.52
CA LYS A 26 -5.90 9.67 1.49
C LYS A 26 -6.21 8.47 0.61
N LYS A 27 -7.47 8.38 0.22
CA LYS A 27 -7.89 7.33 -0.70
C LYS A 27 -7.28 7.59 -2.07
N LEU A 28 -6.61 6.59 -2.59
CA LEU A 28 -5.99 6.68 -3.91
C LEU A 28 -6.94 6.17 -4.97
N ILE A 29 -7.47 4.98 -4.78
CA ILE A 29 -8.37 4.36 -5.73
C ILE A 29 -9.13 3.23 -5.06
N GLU A 30 -10.29 2.97 -5.59
CA GLU A 30 -11.08 1.80 -5.23
C GLU A 30 -11.32 0.99 -6.49
N TYR A 31 -11.05 -0.31 -6.43
CA TYR A 31 -11.22 -1.13 -7.62
C TYR A 31 -11.65 -2.53 -7.20
N TYR A 32 -12.04 -3.34 -8.19
CA TYR A 32 -12.52 -4.69 -7.94
C TYR A 32 -11.56 -5.68 -8.55
N ALA A 33 -11.21 -6.69 -7.76
CA ALA A 33 -10.39 -7.79 -8.23
C ALA A 33 -11.29 -8.99 -8.49
N ASP A 34 -10.88 -9.84 -9.44
CA ASP A 34 -11.60 -11.06 -9.79
C ASP A 34 -13.07 -10.80 -10.07
N PRO A 35 -13.39 -9.91 -11.01
CA PRO A 35 -14.79 -9.50 -11.21
C PRO A 35 -15.68 -10.62 -11.72
N GLY A 36 -15.13 -11.70 -12.22
CA GLY A 36 -15.95 -12.77 -12.77
C GLY A 36 -16.44 -13.78 -11.75
N ARG A 37 -15.80 -13.87 -10.60
CA ARG A 37 -16.10 -14.91 -9.63
C ARG A 37 -16.31 -14.36 -8.24
N ASN A 38 -15.23 -14.17 -7.52
CA ASN A 38 -15.29 -13.61 -6.19
C ASN A 38 -14.94 -12.14 -6.30
N VAL A 39 -15.96 -11.33 -6.49
CA VAL A 39 -15.75 -9.89 -6.59
C VAL A 39 -15.21 -9.41 -5.26
N ARG A 40 -14.00 -8.90 -5.26
CA ARG A 40 -13.39 -8.37 -4.07
C ARG A 40 -13.12 -6.89 -4.27
N ARG A 41 -13.67 -6.11 -3.37
CA ARG A 41 -13.50 -4.67 -3.39
C ARG A 41 -12.17 -4.33 -2.72
N CYS A 42 -11.33 -3.63 -3.44
CA CYS A 42 -10.03 -3.20 -2.94
C CYS A 42 -9.99 -1.70 -2.84
N ILE A 43 -9.58 -1.20 -1.67
CA ILE A 43 -9.44 0.23 -1.46
C ILE A 43 -8.00 0.51 -1.10
N CYS A 44 -7.35 1.35 -1.89
CA CYS A 44 -5.97 1.73 -1.66
C CYS A 44 -5.89 3.11 -1.06
N TYR A 45 -5.07 3.23 -0.02
CA TYR A 45 -4.79 4.52 0.61
C TYR A 45 -3.31 4.80 0.49
N TYR A 46 -2.95 6.07 0.56
CA TYR A 46 -1.55 6.45 0.65
C TYR A 46 -1.37 7.48 1.73
N SER A 47 -0.15 7.56 2.27
CA SER A 47 0.18 8.54 3.28
C SER A 47 1.46 9.24 2.86
N LYS A 48 1.44 10.56 2.90
CA LYS A 48 2.61 11.35 2.54
C LYS A 48 3.57 11.55 3.68
N LYS A 49 3.11 11.39 4.91
CA LYS A 49 3.97 11.58 6.08
C LYS A 49 3.88 10.37 6.97
N ILE A 50 4.99 9.67 7.09
CA ILE A 50 5.07 8.49 7.94
C ILE A 50 6.27 8.61 8.84
N LYS A 51 6.23 7.89 9.95
CA LYS A 51 7.31 7.88 10.92
C LYS A 51 7.47 6.48 11.44
N LYS A 52 8.70 6.00 11.47
CA LYS A 52 8.97 4.69 12.03
C LYS A 52 8.88 4.77 13.55
N VAL A 53 8.02 3.95 14.14
CA VAL A 53 7.78 3.99 15.57
C VAL A 53 8.04 2.66 16.27
N GLN A 54 8.13 1.57 15.52
CA GLN A 54 8.36 0.25 16.10
C GLN A 54 8.89 -0.69 15.02
N LYS A 55 9.28 -1.87 15.45
CA LYS A 55 9.62 -2.92 14.48
C LYS A 55 8.34 -3.47 13.88
N PRO A 56 8.40 -3.99 12.64
CA PRO A 56 7.25 -4.69 12.10
C PRO A 56 6.85 -5.86 12.99
N GLU A 57 5.56 -6.07 13.14
CA GLU A 57 5.07 -7.20 13.93
C GLU A 57 5.14 -8.50 13.15
N SER A 58 5.21 -8.40 11.83
CA SER A 58 5.36 -9.57 10.98
C SER A 58 6.82 -9.78 10.66
N GLN A 59 7.13 -10.89 9.99
CA GLN A 59 8.50 -11.16 9.56
C GLN A 59 8.77 -10.62 8.15
N ILE A 60 7.93 -9.72 7.69
CA ILE A 60 8.09 -9.11 6.38
C ILE A 60 9.29 -8.18 6.40
N GLN A 61 10.15 -8.31 5.41
CA GLN A 61 11.25 -7.38 5.22
C GLN A 61 10.75 -6.10 4.55
N ILE A 62 11.20 -4.97 5.07
CA ILE A 62 10.77 -3.66 4.56
C ILE A 62 11.91 -3.03 3.78
N PHE A 63 11.61 -2.61 2.56
CA PHE A 63 12.58 -1.93 1.71
C PHE A 63 12.05 -0.56 1.34
N LEU A 64 12.89 0.45 1.48
CA LEU A 64 12.54 1.81 1.07
C LEU A 64 13.15 2.05 -0.30
N LYS A 65 12.33 2.36 -1.28
CA LYS A 65 12.75 2.50 -2.66
C LYS A 65 12.24 3.80 -3.26
N THR A 66 13.05 4.38 -4.13
CA THR A 66 12.60 5.54 -4.90
C THR A 66 11.65 5.09 -6.00
N LYS A 67 10.93 6.05 -6.56
CA LYS A 67 10.05 5.80 -7.69
C LYS A 67 10.82 5.12 -8.84
N LYS A 68 11.99 5.62 -9.16
CA LYS A 68 12.82 5.05 -10.22
C LYS A 68 13.19 3.60 -9.94
N GLN A 69 13.55 3.33 -8.68
CA GLN A 69 13.94 1.97 -8.30
C GLN A 69 12.77 1.01 -8.43
N ILE A 70 11.57 1.45 -8.06
CA ILE A 70 10.41 0.59 -8.18
C ILE A 70 10.11 0.29 -9.65
N ILE A 71 10.18 1.31 -10.50
CA ILE A 71 9.96 1.11 -11.93
C ILE A 71 10.96 0.10 -12.50
N SER A 72 12.21 0.22 -12.09
CA SER A 72 13.23 -0.72 -12.53
C SER A 72 12.93 -2.15 -12.10
N LEU A 73 12.47 -2.31 -10.84
CA LEU A 73 12.11 -3.63 -10.35
C LEU A 73 10.94 -4.22 -11.09
N ILE A 74 9.98 -3.39 -11.50
CA ILE A 74 8.86 -3.87 -12.32
C ILE A 74 9.37 -4.37 -13.66
N LYS A 75 10.26 -3.60 -14.30
CA LYS A 75 10.82 -4.00 -15.59
C LYS A 75 11.59 -5.29 -15.50
N GLN A 76 12.26 -5.50 -14.37
CA GLN A 76 13.02 -6.74 -14.13
C GLN A 76 12.15 -7.88 -13.65
N LYS A 77 10.85 -7.65 -13.52
CA LYS A 77 9.88 -8.65 -13.05
C LYS A 77 10.14 -9.12 -11.64
N LYS A 78 10.83 -8.30 -10.84
CA LYS A 78 11.08 -8.60 -9.44
C LYS A 78 10.03 -8.02 -8.52
N PHE A 79 9.31 -7.01 -8.98
CA PHE A 79 8.15 -6.44 -8.27
C PHE A 79 6.96 -6.72 -9.16
N ASN A 80 6.25 -7.81 -8.86
CA ASN A 80 5.30 -8.37 -9.81
C ASN A 80 3.93 -8.71 -9.24
N ASN A 81 3.61 -8.22 -8.06
CA ASN A 81 2.26 -8.38 -7.52
C ASN A 81 1.34 -7.37 -8.21
N ALA A 82 0.29 -7.87 -8.86
CA ALA A 82 -0.56 -7.02 -9.69
C ALA A 82 -1.23 -5.90 -8.89
N SER A 83 -1.71 -6.20 -7.69
CA SER A 83 -2.36 -5.17 -6.86
C SER A 83 -1.37 -4.10 -6.43
N HIS A 84 -0.16 -4.49 -6.11
CA HIS A 84 0.86 -3.54 -5.68
C HIS A 84 1.33 -2.68 -6.85
N ILE A 85 1.46 -3.27 -8.04
CA ILE A 85 1.83 -2.52 -9.22
C ILE A 85 0.75 -1.50 -9.55
N ALA A 86 -0.52 -1.92 -9.48
CA ALA A 86 -1.62 -1.01 -9.76
C ALA A 86 -1.61 0.16 -8.78
N ALA A 87 -1.45 -0.12 -7.48
CA ALA A 87 -1.42 0.94 -6.48
C ALA A 87 -0.28 1.92 -6.76
N PHE A 88 0.89 1.39 -7.09
CA PHE A 88 2.05 2.23 -7.38
C PHE A 88 1.79 3.14 -8.58
N TYR A 89 1.27 2.58 -9.68
CA TYR A 89 1.04 3.38 -10.88
C TYR A 89 -0.09 4.39 -10.69
N PHE A 90 -1.11 4.05 -9.93
CA PHE A 90 -2.13 5.04 -9.61
C PHE A 90 -1.55 6.18 -8.80
N TYR A 91 -0.65 5.86 -7.87
CA TYR A 91 -0.04 6.91 -7.06
C TYR A 91 0.81 7.85 -7.90
N ILE A 92 1.68 7.32 -8.77
CA ILE A 92 2.57 8.18 -9.54
C ILE A 92 1.86 8.91 -10.67
N SER A 93 0.68 8.45 -11.07
CA SER A 93 -0.07 9.12 -12.14
C SER A 93 -1.00 10.20 -11.62
N LYS A 94 -1.20 10.30 -10.32
CA LYS A 94 -1.99 11.41 -9.80
C LYS A 94 -1.14 12.67 -9.74
N ASN A 95 -1.79 13.80 -9.74
CA ASN A 95 -1.04 15.05 -9.69
C ASN A 95 -0.81 15.51 -8.28
#